data_21e6719074bf639865ac36a4640b321b
#
_entry.id   21e6719074bf639865ac36a4640b321b
#
_cell.length_a   1.000
_cell.length_b   1.000
_cell.length_c   1.000
_cell.angle_alpha   90.00
_cell.angle_beta   90.00
_cell.angle_gamma   90.00
#
_symmetry.space_group_name_H-M   'P 1'
#
loop_
_entity.id
_entity.type
_entity.pdbx_description
1 polymer ?
#
loop_
_entity_poly.entity_id
_entity_poly.type
_entity_poly.pdbx_seq_one_letter_code
_entity_poly.pdbx_strand_id
1 'polypeptide(L)'
;MSDRFFLDTNIFVYALSRSVPAKRLTAGRLVDEAIESGKGIVSFQVVQEFFSVAFRRFTPPMSPAEAEQALALTFRPLLAVHSSYSLYGQALELTRSNSISWYDSLIVAAAMESDCRILYSEDLQHGQKLDNLRIQNPFL
;
A
#
# COMPACT_ATOMS: atom_id res chain seq x y z
N MET A 1 -15.51 -9.06 12.88
CA MET A 1 -14.45 -9.35 11.91
C MET A 1 -14.25 -8.14 11.00
N SER A 2 -13.01 -7.72 10.83
CA SER A 2 -12.69 -6.55 10.01
C SER A 2 -12.83 -6.86 8.52
N ASP A 3 -13.27 -5.89 7.75
CA ASP A 3 -13.26 -5.94 6.29
C ASP A 3 -12.34 -4.88 5.68
N ARG A 4 -11.39 -4.39 6.49
CA ARG A 4 -10.37 -3.44 6.02
C ARG A 4 -9.41 -4.11 5.07
N PHE A 5 -8.86 -3.30 4.18
CA PHE A 5 -7.87 -3.77 3.22
C PHE A 5 -6.73 -2.76 3.09
N PHE A 6 -5.54 -3.29 2.87
CA PHE A 6 -4.32 -2.50 2.77
C PHE A 6 -3.91 -2.39 1.30
N LEU A 7 -3.48 -1.20 0.89
CA LEU A 7 -3.00 -0.96 -0.46
C LEU A 7 -1.49 -0.71 -0.44
N ASP A 8 -0.74 -1.57 -1.12
CA ASP A 8 0.70 -1.39 -1.27
C ASP A 8 1.01 -0.24 -2.23
N THR A 9 2.25 0.21 -2.22
CA THR A 9 2.73 1.40 -2.93
C THR A 9 2.39 1.39 -4.42
N ASN A 10 2.58 0.27 -5.10
CA ASN A 10 2.38 0.20 -6.55
C ASN A 10 0.95 0.49 -6.99
N ILE A 11 -0.03 0.24 -6.14
CA ILE A 11 -1.43 0.58 -6.43
C ILE A 11 -1.54 2.08 -6.72
N PHE A 12 -0.92 2.90 -5.87
CA PHE A 12 -0.94 4.36 -6.03
C PHE A 12 -0.09 4.83 -7.21
N VAL A 13 1.05 4.17 -7.44
CA VAL A 13 1.90 4.48 -8.58
C VAL A 13 1.12 4.30 -9.88
N TYR A 14 0.42 3.18 -10.05
CA TYR A 14 -0.39 2.95 -11.24
C TYR A 14 -1.60 3.86 -11.33
N ALA A 15 -2.26 4.14 -10.19
CA ALA A 15 -3.44 5.00 -10.16
C ALA A 15 -3.13 6.44 -10.57
N LEU A 16 -1.97 6.96 -10.15
CA LEU A 16 -1.62 8.36 -10.31
C LEU A 16 -0.59 8.64 -11.40
N SER A 17 -0.08 7.60 -12.07
CA SER A 17 0.83 7.75 -13.20
C SER A 17 0.15 7.32 -14.50
N ARG A 18 0.74 7.73 -15.63
CA ARG A 18 0.22 7.35 -16.96
C ARG A 18 1.05 6.25 -17.63
N SER A 19 2.03 5.69 -16.89
CA SER A 19 3.02 4.79 -17.48
C SER A 19 2.46 3.43 -17.88
N VAL A 20 1.43 2.94 -17.18
CA VAL A 20 0.83 1.63 -17.46
C VAL A 20 -0.69 1.76 -17.52
N PRO A 21 -1.25 2.17 -18.69
CA PRO A 21 -2.69 2.42 -18.80
C PRO A 21 -3.57 1.23 -18.45
N ALA A 22 -3.12 0.00 -18.73
CA ALA A 22 -3.90 -1.20 -18.43
C ALA A 22 -4.12 -1.40 -16.91
N LYS A 23 -3.15 -1.01 -16.09
CA LYS A 23 -3.24 -1.13 -14.63
C LYS A 23 -3.88 0.09 -13.97
N ARG A 24 -3.86 1.23 -14.64
CA ARG A 24 -4.34 2.48 -14.10
C ARG A 24 -5.82 2.42 -13.69
N LEU A 25 -6.65 1.83 -14.53
CA LEU A 25 -8.09 1.75 -14.27
C LEU A 25 -8.39 0.89 -13.05
N THR A 26 -7.79 -0.29 -12.98
CA THR A 26 -7.96 -1.19 -11.83
C THR A 26 -7.45 -0.55 -10.54
N ALA A 27 -6.26 0.03 -10.57
CA ALA A 27 -5.67 0.70 -9.42
C ALA A 27 -6.52 1.89 -8.98
N GLY A 28 -6.98 2.70 -9.91
CA GLY A 28 -7.84 3.85 -9.62
C GLY A 28 -9.14 3.46 -8.93
N ARG A 29 -9.76 2.38 -9.36
CA ARG A 29 -10.98 1.86 -8.74
C ARG A 29 -10.74 1.42 -7.31
N LEU A 30 -9.60 0.76 -7.04
CA LEU A 30 -9.24 0.35 -5.68
C LEU A 30 -9.02 1.54 -4.76
N VAL A 31 -8.32 2.56 -5.23
CA VAL A 31 -8.09 3.78 -4.45
C VAL A 31 -9.41 4.49 -4.15
N ASP A 32 -10.28 4.62 -5.15
CA ASP A 32 -11.60 5.23 -4.96
C ASP A 32 -12.42 4.46 -3.93
N GLU A 33 -12.45 3.14 -4.05
CA GLU A 33 -13.16 2.28 -3.09
C GLU A 33 -12.58 2.42 -1.69
N ALA A 34 -11.25 2.48 -1.57
CA ALA A 34 -10.59 2.63 -0.28
C ALA A 34 -11.03 3.91 0.43
N ILE A 35 -11.10 5.01 -0.31
CA ILE A 35 -11.49 6.32 0.24
C ILE A 35 -12.99 6.35 0.54
N GLU A 36 -13.82 5.93 -0.40
CA GLU A 36 -15.27 6.00 -0.28
C GLU A 36 -15.81 5.11 0.84
N SER A 37 -15.27 3.91 0.98
CA SER A 37 -15.72 2.96 2.00
C SER A 37 -15.20 3.31 3.40
N GLY A 38 -14.10 4.05 3.49
CA GLY A 38 -13.40 4.29 4.75
C GLY A 38 -12.67 3.07 5.29
N LYS A 39 -12.52 2.01 4.48
CA LYS A 39 -11.92 0.73 4.90
C LYS A 39 -10.52 0.51 4.34
N GLY A 40 -10.08 1.35 3.43
CA GLY A 40 -8.73 1.28 2.87
C GLY A 40 -7.71 1.86 3.83
N ILE A 41 -6.56 1.19 3.95
CA ILE A 41 -5.49 1.55 4.89
C ILE A 41 -4.17 1.62 4.14
N VAL A 42 -3.37 2.62 4.48
CA VAL A 42 -1.96 2.66 4.13
C VAL A 42 -1.12 3.00 5.36
N SER A 43 0.16 2.69 5.27
CA SER A 43 1.14 3.03 6.30
C SER A 43 2.00 4.23 5.88
N PHE A 44 2.75 4.74 6.83
CA PHE A 44 3.76 5.78 6.59
C PHE A 44 4.73 5.39 5.46
N GLN A 45 5.09 4.11 5.38
CA GLN A 45 6.01 3.59 4.36
C GLN A 45 5.46 3.75 2.94
N VAL A 46 4.18 3.47 2.75
CA VAL A 46 3.53 3.61 1.44
C VAL A 46 3.60 5.06 0.97
N VAL A 47 3.34 6.01 1.86
CA VAL A 47 3.43 7.44 1.53
C VAL A 47 4.86 7.80 1.13
N GLN A 48 5.85 7.36 1.91
CA GLN A 48 7.26 7.63 1.62
C GLN A 48 7.68 7.06 0.27
N GLU A 49 7.37 5.79 0.03
CA GLU A 49 7.75 5.11 -1.21
C GLU A 49 7.05 5.73 -2.41
N PHE A 50 5.77 6.07 -2.27
CA PHE A 50 5.04 6.69 -3.38
C PHE A 50 5.70 8.00 -3.83
N PHE A 51 5.95 8.92 -2.91
CA PHE A 51 6.55 10.20 -3.28
C PHE A 51 7.98 10.05 -3.79
N SER A 52 8.73 9.08 -3.27
CA SER A 52 10.05 8.78 -3.81
C SER A 52 9.99 8.40 -5.30
N VAL A 53 9.00 7.60 -5.68
CA VAL A 53 8.79 7.21 -7.08
C VAL A 53 8.26 8.39 -7.90
N ALA A 54 7.26 9.10 -7.39
CA ALA A 54 6.58 10.17 -8.12
C ALA A 54 7.51 11.34 -8.46
N PHE A 55 8.42 11.69 -7.55
CA PHE A 55 9.37 12.77 -7.78
C PHE A 55 10.51 12.39 -8.73
N ARG A 56 10.84 11.10 -8.82
CA ARG A 56 12.00 10.65 -9.60
C ARG A 56 11.65 9.97 -10.91
N ARG A 57 10.54 9.24 -10.96
CA ARG A 57 10.25 8.34 -12.08
C ARG A 57 9.02 8.70 -12.90
N PHE A 58 8.12 9.55 -12.38
CA PHE A 58 7.00 10.00 -13.20
C PHE A 58 7.51 10.90 -14.31
N THR A 59 6.87 10.84 -15.48
CA THR A 59 7.22 11.64 -16.65
C THR A 59 6.02 12.48 -17.09
N PRO A 60 6.01 13.80 -16.82
CA PRO A 60 7.01 14.54 -16.05
C PRO A 60 6.95 14.20 -14.54
N PRO A 61 8.00 14.53 -13.77
CA PRO A 61 7.96 14.33 -12.33
C PRO A 61 6.79 15.07 -11.69
N MET A 62 6.26 14.51 -10.63
CA MET A 62 5.17 15.14 -9.89
C MET A 62 5.62 16.50 -9.35
N SER A 63 4.81 17.53 -9.55
CA SER A 63 5.10 18.86 -9.03
C SER A 63 4.80 18.96 -7.53
N PRO A 64 5.37 19.94 -6.81
CA PRO A 64 5.04 20.15 -5.39
C PRO A 64 3.54 20.37 -5.15
N ALA A 65 2.87 21.09 -6.04
CA ALA A 65 1.43 21.33 -5.91
C ALA A 65 0.62 20.05 -6.08
N GLU A 66 0.99 19.21 -7.06
CA GLU A 66 0.35 17.90 -7.25
C GLU A 66 0.60 16.99 -6.06
N ALA A 67 1.79 17.04 -5.48
CA ALA A 67 2.14 16.25 -4.30
C ALA A 67 1.32 16.66 -3.08
N GLU A 68 1.11 17.96 -2.87
CA GLU A 68 0.26 18.44 -1.78
C GLU A 68 -1.18 17.96 -1.94
N GLN A 69 -1.71 17.98 -3.16
CA GLN A 69 -3.05 17.46 -3.43
C GLN A 69 -3.13 15.95 -3.18
N ALA A 70 -2.15 15.19 -3.65
CA ALA A 70 -2.12 13.75 -3.43
C ALA A 70 -2.07 13.42 -1.94
N LEU A 71 -1.26 14.13 -1.18
CA LEU A 71 -1.17 13.94 0.26
C LEU A 71 -2.50 14.22 0.95
N ALA A 72 -3.13 15.34 0.63
CA ALA A 72 -4.36 15.78 1.30
C ALA A 72 -5.59 14.98 0.88
N LEU A 73 -5.73 14.67 -0.40
CA LEU A 73 -6.96 14.08 -0.95
C LEU A 73 -6.91 12.57 -1.06
N THR A 74 -5.74 11.99 -1.26
CA THR A 74 -5.59 10.55 -1.44
C THR A 74 -5.06 9.87 -0.18
N PHE A 75 -3.94 10.33 0.35
CA PHE A 75 -3.27 9.62 1.45
C PHE A 75 -3.84 9.94 2.83
N ARG A 76 -4.21 11.19 3.09
CA ARG A 76 -4.74 11.55 4.42
C ARG A 76 -5.92 10.67 4.85
N PRO A 77 -6.91 10.39 4.00
CA PRO A 77 -8.03 9.53 4.41
C PRO A 77 -7.63 8.09 4.74
N LEU A 78 -6.50 7.62 4.21
CA LEU A 78 -6.08 6.22 4.28
C LEU A 78 -4.97 5.97 5.29
N LEU A 79 -4.18 6.99 5.64
CA LEU A 79 -3.00 6.85 6.48
C LEU A 79 -3.42 6.56 7.93
N ALA A 80 -3.17 5.33 8.38
CA ALA A 80 -3.59 4.86 9.69
C ALA A 80 -2.49 4.15 10.49
N VAL A 81 -1.38 3.77 9.86
CA VAL A 81 -0.30 3.03 10.52
C VAL A 81 0.98 3.84 10.46
N HIS A 82 1.59 4.04 11.63
CA HIS A 82 2.86 4.73 11.77
C HIS A 82 3.92 3.77 12.29
N SER A 83 5.20 4.16 12.20
CA SER A 83 6.29 3.34 12.70
C SER A 83 6.23 3.21 14.22
N SER A 84 6.64 2.04 14.74
CA SER A 84 6.72 1.78 16.16
C SER A 84 7.69 0.64 16.42
N TYR A 85 8.15 0.53 17.65
CA TYR A 85 8.97 -0.60 18.05
C TYR A 85 8.25 -1.93 17.81
N SER A 86 6.97 -1.99 18.16
CA SER A 86 6.14 -3.17 17.97
C SER A 86 6.03 -3.58 16.49
N LEU A 87 5.86 -2.61 15.60
CA LEU A 87 5.81 -2.86 14.15
C LEU A 87 7.11 -3.48 13.66
N TYR A 88 8.24 -2.94 14.07
CA TYR A 88 9.55 -3.46 13.67
C TYR A 88 9.76 -4.88 14.19
N GLY A 89 9.37 -5.16 15.42
CA GLY A 89 9.46 -6.51 15.99
C GLY A 89 8.64 -7.52 15.21
N GLN A 90 7.44 -7.18 14.83
CA GLN A 90 6.58 -8.06 14.02
C GLN A 90 7.17 -8.26 12.62
N ALA A 91 7.72 -7.22 12.01
CA ALA A 91 8.36 -7.31 10.71
C ALA A 91 9.59 -8.23 10.73
N LEU A 92 10.39 -8.15 11.79
CA LEU A 92 11.54 -9.04 11.96
C LEU A 92 11.11 -10.51 12.08
N GLU A 93 10.02 -10.77 12.79
CA GLU A 93 9.46 -12.11 12.90
C GLU A 93 8.99 -12.64 11.56
N LEU A 94 8.33 -11.82 10.75
CA LEU A 94 7.89 -12.19 9.41
C LEU A 94 9.07 -12.49 8.50
N THR A 95 10.12 -11.69 8.56
CA THR A 95 11.35 -11.92 7.81
C THR A 95 11.95 -13.27 8.13
N ARG A 96 11.98 -13.63 9.42
CA ARG A 96 12.54 -14.90 9.89
C ARG A 96 11.67 -16.09 9.50
N SER A 97 10.36 -15.98 9.67
CA SER A 97 9.44 -17.12 9.54
C SER A 97 9.00 -17.40 8.11
N ASN A 98 8.94 -16.38 7.26
CA ASN A 98 8.28 -16.47 5.95
C ASN A 98 9.18 -16.13 4.77
N SER A 99 10.45 -15.87 5.00
CA SER A 99 11.41 -15.53 3.93
C SER A 99 10.97 -14.33 3.08
N ILE A 100 10.35 -13.35 3.72
CA ILE A 100 9.90 -12.12 3.08
C ILE A 100 11.00 -11.07 3.31
N SER A 101 11.27 -10.22 2.31
CA SER A 101 12.23 -9.14 2.44
C SER A 101 11.86 -8.18 3.55
N TRP A 102 12.84 -7.40 4.04
CA TRP A 102 12.60 -6.48 5.16
C TRP A 102 11.47 -5.48 4.86
N TYR A 103 11.54 -4.79 3.72
CA TYR A 103 10.53 -3.77 3.40
C TYR A 103 9.17 -4.37 3.14
N ASP A 104 9.11 -5.55 2.52
CA ASP A 104 7.84 -6.26 2.33
C ASP A 104 7.27 -6.74 3.67
N SER A 105 8.13 -7.16 4.60
CA SER A 105 7.71 -7.54 5.94
C SER A 105 7.12 -6.36 6.71
N LEU A 106 7.65 -5.15 6.51
CA LEU A 106 7.09 -3.95 7.11
C LEU A 106 5.68 -3.64 6.55
N ILE A 107 5.46 -3.86 5.28
CA ILE A 107 4.14 -3.70 4.66
C ILE A 107 3.15 -4.72 5.25
N VAL A 108 3.55 -5.98 5.30
CA VAL A 108 2.70 -7.05 5.86
C VAL A 108 2.40 -6.78 7.34
N ALA A 109 3.41 -6.39 8.11
CA ALA A 109 3.23 -6.07 9.53
C ALA A 109 2.24 -4.91 9.74
N ALA A 110 2.31 -3.89 8.89
CA ALA A 110 1.38 -2.76 8.95
C ALA A 110 -0.06 -3.19 8.64
N ALA A 111 -0.24 -4.05 7.64
CA ALA A 111 -1.55 -4.59 7.31
C ALA A 111 -2.14 -5.42 8.45
N MET A 112 -1.30 -6.22 9.11
CA MET A 112 -1.72 -7.00 10.28
C MET A 112 -2.08 -6.12 11.46
N GLU A 113 -1.25 -5.11 11.75
CA GLU A 113 -1.47 -4.20 12.88
C GLU A 113 -2.80 -3.45 12.75
N SER A 114 -3.18 -3.09 11.53
CA SER A 114 -4.44 -2.41 11.26
C SER A 114 -5.63 -3.36 11.07
N ASP A 115 -5.43 -4.66 11.32
CA ASP A 115 -6.47 -5.68 11.23
C ASP A 115 -7.10 -5.78 9.84
N CYS A 116 -6.28 -5.69 8.81
CA CYS A 116 -6.74 -5.86 7.44
C CYS A 116 -6.90 -7.34 7.10
N ARG A 117 -7.91 -7.65 6.29
CA ARG A 117 -8.13 -9.01 5.79
C ARG A 117 -7.42 -9.26 4.47
N ILE A 118 -7.25 -8.21 3.68
CA ILE A 118 -6.64 -8.29 2.35
C ILE A 118 -5.51 -7.27 2.28
N LEU A 119 -4.39 -7.69 1.71
CA LEU A 119 -3.30 -6.84 1.29
C LEU A 119 -3.21 -6.90 -0.23
N TYR A 120 -3.57 -5.81 -0.89
CA TYR A 120 -3.41 -5.70 -2.34
C TYR A 120 -1.97 -5.33 -2.66
N SER A 121 -1.26 -6.24 -3.31
CA SER A 121 0.15 -6.06 -3.67
C SER A 121 0.47 -6.82 -4.94
N GLU A 122 1.26 -6.20 -5.81
CA GLU A 122 1.79 -6.85 -7.01
C GLU A 122 3.08 -7.61 -6.72
N ASP A 123 3.82 -7.17 -5.69
CA ASP A 123 5.17 -7.66 -5.43
C ASP A 123 5.21 -8.93 -4.58
N LEU A 124 4.18 -9.19 -3.80
CA LEU A 124 4.08 -10.35 -2.93
C LEU A 124 3.33 -11.48 -3.62
N GLN A 125 3.44 -12.69 -3.07
CA GLN A 125 2.83 -13.87 -3.68
C GLN A 125 1.31 -13.84 -3.61
N HIS A 126 0.68 -13.81 -4.78
CA HIS A 126 -0.78 -13.83 -4.90
C HIS A 126 -1.35 -15.10 -4.25
N GLY A 127 -2.38 -14.91 -3.44
CA GLY A 127 -3.08 -16.01 -2.78
C GLY A 127 -2.46 -16.47 -1.47
N GLN A 128 -1.26 -15.97 -1.13
CA GLN A 128 -0.62 -16.35 0.13
C GLN A 128 -1.46 -15.85 1.31
N LYS A 129 -1.60 -16.70 2.31
CA LYS A 129 -2.32 -16.36 3.53
C LYS A 129 -1.35 -16.34 4.70
N LEU A 130 -1.32 -15.21 5.41
CA LEU A 130 -0.49 -14.99 6.60
C LEU A 130 -1.43 -14.65 7.75
N ASP A 131 -1.64 -15.59 8.65
CA ASP A 131 -2.67 -15.51 9.70
C ASP A 131 -4.03 -15.21 9.06
N ASN A 132 -4.66 -14.08 9.38
CA ASN A 132 -5.95 -13.68 8.82
C ASN A 132 -5.83 -12.76 7.60
N LEU A 133 -4.60 -12.51 7.15
CA LEU A 133 -4.33 -11.63 6.03
C LEU A 133 -4.14 -12.45 4.76
N ARG A 134 -4.86 -12.10 3.71
CA ARG A 134 -4.68 -12.68 2.37
C ARG A 134 -4.02 -11.68 1.45
N ILE A 135 -2.99 -12.11 0.75
CA ILE A 135 -2.33 -11.28 -0.27
C ILE A 135 -3.04 -11.50 -1.60
N GLN A 136 -3.36 -10.41 -2.27
CA GLN A 136 -4.06 -10.44 -3.54
C GLN A 136 -3.42 -9.46 -4.53
N ASN A 137 -3.05 -9.98 -5.70
CA ASN A 137 -2.60 -9.13 -6.81
C ASN A 137 -3.84 -8.74 -7.60
N PRO A 138 -4.23 -7.45 -7.60
CA PRO A 138 -5.48 -7.04 -8.26
C PRO A 138 -5.37 -6.97 -9.78
N PHE A 139 -4.17 -7.15 -10.32
CA PHE A 139 -3.90 -7.05 -11.76
C PHE A 139 -3.92 -8.40 -12.48
N LEU A 140 -4.14 -9.47 -11.75
CA LEU A 140 -4.28 -10.80 -12.34
C LEU A 140 -5.69 -11.08 -12.82
#